data_6c52ef5253b38fae5616a01471b7a679
#
_entry.id   6c52ef5253b38fae5616a01471b7a679
#
_cell.length_a   1.000
_cell.length_b   1.000
_cell.length_c   1.000
_cell.angle_alpha   90.00
_cell.angle_beta   90.00
_cell.angle_gamma   90.00
#
_symmetry.space_group_name_H-M   'P 1'
#
loop_
_entity.id
_entity.type
_entity.pdbx_description
1 polymer ?
#
loop_
_entity_poly.entity_id
_entity_poly.type
_entity_poly.pdbx_seq_one_letter_code
_entity_poly.pdbx_strand_id
1 'polypeptide(L)'
;MSNYMEFIKRKATSDPDTGLQIVPPLNPMLHEHQADMVRWALKRGRSAIFADCGLGKGPMQMEWATRQPHDALIVAPLAVAHQFVREAEKFGIDLAYAKDQSQITKRITVTNYERLENFHIEQFGAVALDESSILKNSAGAYSTWMIDAFKDTPFRLCSSATPAPNDVMELGTQAEFLGVMTRGEMLAMYFTHDGGDTSKWRVKGHAQAAFWSWMASWAVMIRKPSDLGYSDEGFILPPLHMHEQCVSVSNPTNGFLFAVEAQTLQERQQARRDSIADRVKACADIVNSSNEPFLVWCNLNDESDALAAAIPDAVEVRGSDTDEHKEKSIAGFLDGSIRVIVSKPKIMGLGLNFQHCADMAYVGLSDSYEQLYQSIRRCWRFGQTRPVNVHVITAETEGAVVSNIKRKEREAEETYNNMIEHMKDLNAAALHGQTVRNKSEYMPSHQVQIPSWMEA
;
A
#
# COMPACT_ATOMS: atom_id res chain seq x y z
N MET A 1 2.24 45.65 -2.10
CA MET A 1 1.37 45.10 -3.19
C MET A 1 1.96 43.86 -3.86
N SER A 2 3.26 43.76 -4.13
CA SER A 2 3.88 42.57 -4.79
C SER A 2 3.65 41.27 -4.03
N ASN A 3 3.79 41.26 -2.71
CA ASN A 3 3.73 40.05 -1.87
C ASN A 3 2.32 39.41 -1.77
N TYR A 4 1.24 40.22 -1.82
CA TYR A 4 -0.14 39.71 -1.74
C TYR A 4 -0.63 39.17 -3.09
N MET A 5 -0.27 39.82 -4.19
CA MET A 5 -0.56 39.29 -5.53
C MET A 5 0.24 38.02 -5.84
N GLU A 6 1.45 37.91 -5.31
CA GLU A 6 2.25 36.69 -5.39
C GLU A 6 1.66 35.57 -4.52
N PHE A 7 1.14 35.89 -3.35
CA PHE A 7 0.40 35.00 -2.49
C PHE A 7 -0.91 34.51 -3.14
N ILE A 8 -1.67 35.40 -3.79
CA ILE A 8 -2.88 35.00 -4.54
C ILE A 8 -2.53 34.20 -5.80
N LYS A 9 -1.45 34.53 -6.51
CA LYS A 9 -0.96 33.73 -7.65
C LYS A 9 -0.51 32.32 -7.22
N ARG A 10 0.07 32.19 -6.02
CA ARG A 10 0.38 30.87 -5.42
C ARG A 10 -0.86 30.10 -5.00
N LYS A 11 -1.95 30.78 -4.66
CA LYS A 11 -3.26 30.18 -4.34
C LYS A 11 -4.12 29.89 -5.57
N ALA A 12 -3.84 30.53 -6.71
CA ALA A 12 -4.40 30.13 -7.99
C ALA A 12 -3.65 28.84 -8.41
N THR A 13 -4.10 27.72 -7.86
CA THR A 13 -3.55 26.40 -8.14
C THR A 13 -3.77 26.05 -9.62
N SER A 14 -2.84 26.50 -10.46
CA SER A 14 -2.61 25.79 -11.72
C SER A 14 -1.80 24.56 -11.33
N ASP A 15 -2.33 23.39 -11.58
CA ASP A 15 -1.62 22.12 -11.42
C ASP A 15 -1.09 21.68 -12.80
N PRO A 16 0.02 22.28 -13.28
CA PRO A 16 0.55 22.00 -14.61
C PRO A 16 1.23 20.63 -14.62
N ASP A 17 1.26 20.00 -15.79
CA ASP A 17 2.19 18.91 -16.03
C ASP A 17 3.62 19.41 -15.85
N THR A 18 4.31 18.88 -14.85
CA THR A 18 5.70 19.21 -14.53
C THR A 18 6.68 18.19 -15.07
N GLY A 19 6.17 17.16 -15.76
CA GLY A 19 6.92 16.03 -16.25
C GLY A 19 7.52 16.23 -17.65
N LEU A 20 7.78 15.09 -18.29
CA LEU A 20 8.44 15.06 -19.60
C LEU A 20 7.50 15.54 -20.71
N GLN A 21 7.94 16.49 -21.52
CA GLN A 21 7.21 16.94 -22.71
C GLN A 21 7.12 15.82 -23.76
N ILE A 22 8.21 15.09 -23.93
CA ILE A 22 8.32 13.95 -24.85
C ILE A 22 8.73 12.74 -24.03
N VAL A 23 7.89 11.71 -24.05
CA VAL A 23 8.18 10.44 -23.37
C VAL A 23 8.90 9.52 -24.36
N PRO A 24 10.11 9.04 -24.02
CA PRO A 24 10.82 8.06 -24.83
C PRO A 24 10.03 6.75 -24.97
N PRO A 25 10.36 5.89 -25.95
CA PRO A 25 9.80 4.55 -26.05
C PRO A 25 9.99 3.79 -24.72
N LEU A 26 8.91 3.16 -24.24
CA LEU A 26 8.92 2.39 -23.00
C LEU A 26 9.35 0.94 -23.26
N ASN A 27 9.69 0.24 -22.17
CA ASN A 27 10.08 -1.16 -22.23
C ASN A 27 8.92 -2.01 -22.82
N PRO A 28 9.17 -2.79 -23.88
CA PRO A 28 8.13 -3.58 -24.57
C PRO A 28 7.60 -4.75 -23.73
N MET A 29 8.21 -5.07 -22.59
CA MET A 29 7.72 -6.09 -21.66
C MET A 29 6.57 -5.60 -20.78
N LEU A 30 6.30 -4.30 -20.75
CA LEU A 30 5.14 -3.76 -20.07
C LEU A 30 3.85 -4.10 -20.82
N HIS A 31 2.83 -4.50 -20.10
CA HIS A 31 1.47 -4.60 -20.67
C HIS A 31 0.96 -3.21 -21.09
N GLU A 32 0.02 -3.14 -22.02
CA GLU A 32 -0.48 -1.86 -22.57
C GLU A 32 -0.96 -0.90 -21.47
N HIS A 33 -1.79 -1.37 -20.55
CA HIS A 33 -2.27 -0.55 -19.42
C HIS A 33 -1.13 -0.03 -18.54
N GLN A 34 -0.08 -0.83 -18.30
CA GLN A 34 1.09 -0.43 -17.55
C GLN A 34 1.88 0.65 -18.28
N ALA A 35 2.11 0.46 -19.58
CA ALA A 35 2.83 1.41 -20.42
C ALA A 35 2.10 2.76 -20.47
N ASP A 36 0.77 2.76 -20.58
CA ASP A 36 0.00 4.00 -20.65
C ASP A 36 -0.05 4.74 -19.30
N MET A 37 -0.15 4.01 -18.17
CA MET A 37 -0.03 4.60 -16.84
C MET A 37 1.36 5.20 -16.60
N VAL A 38 2.43 4.51 -17.00
CA VAL A 38 3.80 5.04 -16.91
C VAL A 38 3.97 6.27 -17.78
N ARG A 39 3.48 6.23 -19.03
CA ARG A 39 3.53 7.38 -19.95
C ARG A 39 2.82 8.59 -19.38
N TRP A 40 1.65 8.38 -18.80
CA TRP A 40 0.89 9.43 -18.13
C TRP A 40 1.66 9.98 -16.92
N ALA A 41 2.20 9.12 -16.06
CA ALA A 41 2.94 9.51 -14.87
C ALA A 41 4.22 10.30 -15.21
N LEU A 42 4.92 9.91 -16.30
CA LEU A 42 6.09 10.63 -16.80
C LEU A 42 5.74 12.03 -17.30
N LYS A 43 4.62 12.19 -18.00
CA LYS A 43 4.13 13.50 -18.45
C LYS A 43 3.67 14.37 -17.27
N ARG A 44 3.04 13.72 -16.30
CA ARG A 44 2.53 14.40 -15.11
C ARG A 44 3.66 14.91 -14.22
N GLY A 45 4.76 14.16 -14.06
CA GLY A 45 5.94 14.47 -13.25
C GLY A 45 5.75 14.18 -11.77
N ARG A 46 4.63 14.61 -11.18
CA ARG A 46 4.24 14.36 -9.79
C ARG A 46 2.89 13.66 -9.78
N SER A 47 2.89 12.38 -9.50
CA SER A 47 1.71 11.53 -9.72
C SER A 47 1.66 10.33 -8.80
N ALA A 48 0.49 9.68 -8.76
CA ALA A 48 0.32 8.40 -8.09
C ALA A 48 -0.23 7.33 -9.04
N ILE A 49 0.27 6.11 -8.88
CA ILE A 49 -0.24 4.90 -9.52
C ILE A 49 -0.75 3.98 -8.41
N PHE A 50 -2.06 3.99 -8.21
CA PHE A 50 -2.76 3.13 -7.25
C PHE A 50 -3.31 1.92 -7.98
N ALA A 51 -2.47 0.92 -8.14
CA ALA A 51 -2.82 -0.33 -8.80
C ALA A 51 -2.87 -1.47 -7.79
N ASP A 52 -3.90 -2.30 -7.88
CA ASP A 52 -4.06 -3.44 -6.97
C ASP A 52 -2.86 -4.40 -7.05
N CYS A 53 -2.78 -5.30 -6.06
CA CYS A 53 -1.71 -6.28 -5.98
C CYS A 53 -1.69 -7.17 -7.24
N GLY A 54 -0.50 -7.37 -7.82
CA GLY A 54 -0.33 -8.19 -9.01
C GLY A 54 -0.44 -7.45 -10.34
N LEU A 55 -0.80 -6.16 -10.36
CA LEU A 55 -0.88 -5.35 -11.59
C LEU A 55 0.46 -4.77 -12.06
N GLY A 56 1.58 -5.18 -11.46
CA GLY A 56 2.91 -4.82 -11.93
C GLY A 56 3.40 -3.43 -11.51
N LYS A 57 3.10 -2.98 -10.27
CA LYS A 57 3.63 -1.73 -9.73
C LYS A 57 5.14 -1.63 -9.79
N GLY A 58 5.87 -2.71 -9.42
CA GLY A 58 7.33 -2.74 -9.45
C GLY A 58 7.90 -2.42 -10.84
N PRO A 59 7.56 -3.18 -11.91
CA PRO A 59 7.92 -2.86 -13.28
C PRO A 59 7.58 -1.44 -13.71
N MET A 60 6.39 -0.92 -13.36
CA MET A 60 5.99 0.45 -13.68
C MET A 60 6.88 1.50 -12.99
N GLN A 61 7.24 1.30 -11.72
CA GLN A 61 8.13 2.19 -10.97
C GLN A 61 9.56 2.16 -11.54
N MET A 62 10.08 0.98 -11.87
CA MET A 62 11.41 0.83 -12.47
C MET A 62 11.47 1.51 -13.84
N GLU A 63 10.47 1.31 -14.70
CA GLU A 63 10.40 1.96 -15.98
C GLU A 63 10.27 3.47 -15.86
N TRP A 64 9.41 3.96 -14.93
CA TRP A 64 9.27 5.38 -14.64
C TRP A 64 10.61 5.98 -14.19
N ALA A 65 11.35 5.33 -13.29
CA ALA A 65 12.66 5.77 -12.82
C ALA A 65 13.70 5.76 -13.95
N THR A 66 13.66 4.76 -14.84
CA THR A 66 14.58 4.65 -15.99
C THR A 66 14.44 5.83 -16.95
N ARG A 67 13.22 6.34 -17.13
CA ARG A 67 12.94 7.43 -18.08
C ARG A 67 13.14 8.83 -17.49
N GLN A 68 13.45 8.95 -16.20
CA GLN A 68 13.74 10.26 -15.63
C GLN A 68 15.07 10.82 -16.15
N PRO A 69 15.18 12.15 -16.32
CA PRO A 69 16.42 12.81 -16.74
C PRO A 69 17.50 12.87 -15.64
N HIS A 70 17.13 12.55 -14.39
CA HIS A 70 17.94 12.64 -13.19
C HIS A 70 18.17 11.27 -12.55
N ASP A 71 19.08 11.22 -11.59
CA ASP A 71 19.23 10.07 -10.72
C ASP A 71 17.94 9.84 -9.92
N ALA A 72 17.54 8.59 -9.83
CA ALA A 72 16.28 8.19 -9.25
C ALA A 72 16.46 7.31 -8.01
N LEU A 73 15.66 7.57 -6.99
CA LEU A 73 15.59 6.77 -5.77
C LEU A 73 14.23 6.04 -5.73
N ILE A 74 14.24 4.72 -5.61
CA ILE A 74 13.07 3.92 -5.30
C ILE A 74 13.14 3.55 -3.83
N VAL A 75 12.14 3.96 -3.05
CA VAL A 75 12.04 3.64 -1.63
C VAL A 75 10.96 2.60 -1.44
N ALA A 76 11.32 1.46 -0.86
CA ALA A 76 10.42 0.32 -0.72
C ALA A 76 10.58 -0.34 0.67
N PRO A 77 9.63 -1.15 1.13
CA PRO A 77 9.87 -2.04 2.27
C PRO A 77 11.08 -2.94 2.03
N LEU A 78 11.85 -3.28 3.08
CA LEU A 78 13.12 -4.01 2.97
C LEU A 78 13.02 -5.28 2.10
N ALA A 79 12.01 -6.10 2.34
CA ALA A 79 11.81 -7.34 1.60
C ALA A 79 11.56 -7.12 0.09
N VAL A 80 10.93 -5.98 -0.25
CA VAL A 80 10.61 -5.59 -1.63
C VAL A 80 11.84 -5.00 -2.33
N ALA A 81 12.69 -4.28 -1.61
CA ALA A 81 13.88 -3.65 -2.17
C ALA A 81 14.77 -4.68 -2.89
N HIS A 82 14.99 -5.85 -2.31
CA HIS A 82 15.73 -6.95 -2.96
C HIS A 82 14.97 -7.60 -4.13
N GLN A 83 13.64 -7.58 -4.09
CA GLN A 83 12.84 -8.05 -5.22
C GLN A 83 12.99 -7.12 -6.44
N PHE A 84 13.07 -5.81 -6.24
CA PHE A 84 13.34 -4.86 -7.32
C PHE A 84 14.61 -5.20 -8.09
N VAL A 85 15.70 -5.55 -7.38
CA VAL A 85 16.96 -5.95 -8.01
C VAL A 85 16.80 -7.19 -8.88
N ARG A 86 16.13 -8.23 -8.37
CA ARG A 86 15.88 -9.47 -9.14
C ARG A 86 14.94 -9.25 -10.33
N GLU A 87 13.94 -8.40 -10.19
CA GLU A 87 13.03 -8.08 -11.30
C GLU A 87 13.68 -7.20 -12.35
N ALA A 88 14.55 -6.27 -11.95
CA ALA A 88 15.26 -5.39 -12.87
C ALA A 88 16.10 -6.16 -13.90
N GLU A 89 16.75 -7.25 -13.48
CA GLU A 89 17.50 -8.13 -14.39
C GLU A 89 16.62 -8.67 -15.52
N LYS A 90 15.38 -9.08 -15.20
CA LYS A 90 14.40 -9.59 -16.17
C LYS A 90 13.98 -8.52 -17.18
N PHE A 91 13.83 -7.29 -16.70
CA PHE A 91 13.42 -6.15 -17.54
C PHE A 91 14.60 -5.44 -18.24
N GLY A 92 15.86 -5.90 -18.02
CA GLY A 92 17.06 -5.28 -18.56
C GLY A 92 17.30 -3.87 -18.02
N ILE A 93 16.89 -3.61 -16.77
CA ILE A 93 17.02 -2.30 -16.12
C ILE A 93 18.23 -2.31 -15.21
N ASP A 94 19.10 -1.30 -15.33
CA ASP A 94 20.31 -1.14 -14.54
C ASP A 94 20.01 -0.38 -13.27
N LEU A 95 19.78 -1.10 -12.16
CA LEU A 95 19.57 -0.55 -10.83
C LEU A 95 20.35 -1.35 -9.77
N ALA A 96 20.57 -0.75 -8.59
CA ALA A 96 21.24 -1.40 -7.48
C ALA A 96 20.56 -1.05 -6.14
N TYR A 97 20.58 -2.00 -5.22
CA TYR A 97 20.23 -1.74 -3.83
C TYR A 97 21.41 -1.12 -3.09
N ALA A 98 21.15 -0.08 -2.31
CA ALA A 98 22.15 0.57 -1.44
C ALA A 98 21.58 0.76 -0.03
N LYS A 99 22.45 0.60 0.97
CA LYS A 99 22.12 0.81 2.40
C LYS A 99 22.43 2.23 2.87
N ASP A 100 23.29 2.91 2.15
CA ASP A 100 23.76 4.27 2.44
C ASP A 100 24.32 4.94 1.19
N GLN A 101 24.66 6.21 1.33
CA GLN A 101 25.21 7.04 0.25
C GLN A 101 26.47 6.47 -0.40
N SER A 102 27.34 5.82 0.36
CA SER A 102 28.64 5.31 -0.14
C SER A 102 28.48 4.11 -1.09
N GLN A 103 27.34 3.44 -1.05
CA GLN A 103 27.01 2.25 -1.84
C GLN A 103 26.28 2.57 -3.15
N ILE A 104 26.04 3.82 -3.45
CA ILE A 104 25.41 4.21 -4.72
C ILE A 104 26.38 3.94 -5.87
N THR A 105 26.00 3.02 -6.75
CA THR A 105 26.82 2.61 -7.92
C THR A 105 26.09 2.79 -9.23
N LYS A 106 24.77 3.03 -9.19
CA LYS A 106 23.90 3.13 -10.38
C LYS A 106 23.04 4.37 -10.31
N ARG A 107 22.61 4.84 -11.47
CA ARG A 107 21.71 5.99 -11.60
C ARG A 107 20.33 5.76 -10.94
N ILE A 108 19.90 4.49 -10.91
CA ILE A 108 18.67 4.10 -10.20
C ILE A 108 19.09 3.33 -8.95
N THR A 109 18.81 3.91 -7.81
CA THR A 109 19.10 3.32 -6.50
C THR A 109 17.81 2.87 -5.84
N VAL A 110 17.80 1.65 -5.31
CA VAL A 110 16.72 1.16 -4.45
C VAL A 110 17.21 1.15 -3.01
N THR A 111 16.38 1.62 -2.08
CA THR A 111 16.66 1.51 -0.65
C THR A 111 15.38 1.22 0.12
N ASN A 112 15.51 0.92 1.40
CA ASN A 112 14.34 0.73 2.26
C ASN A 112 14.10 1.94 3.17
N TYR A 113 12.85 2.07 3.63
CA TYR A 113 12.39 3.22 4.41
C TYR A 113 13.24 3.50 5.65
N GLU A 114 13.69 2.45 6.36
CA GLU A 114 14.49 2.56 7.59
C GLU A 114 15.91 3.09 7.37
N ARG A 115 16.37 3.11 6.11
CA ARG A 115 17.72 3.57 5.74
C ARG A 115 17.75 4.90 5.04
N LEU A 116 16.57 5.48 4.79
CA LEU A 116 16.44 6.68 3.96
C LEU A 116 17.26 7.88 4.51
N GLU A 117 17.40 7.98 5.83
CA GLU A 117 18.20 9.02 6.48
C GLU A 117 19.71 8.92 6.21
N ASN A 118 20.19 7.79 5.67
CA ASN A 118 21.59 7.59 5.32
C ASN A 118 21.95 8.13 3.92
N PHE A 119 21.02 8.82 3.26
CA PHE A 119 21.20 9.35 1.91
C PHE A 119 21.12 10.87 1.86
N HIS A 120 21.88 11.45 0.98
CA HIS A 120 21.75 12.87 0.58
C HIS A 120 20.61 13.01 -0.43
N ILE A 121 19.41 13.28 0.08
CA ILE A 121 18.16 13.28 -0.70
C ILE A 121 18.20 14.29 -1.85
N GLU A 122 18.87 15.43 -1.66
CA GLU A 122 19.02 16.52 -2.63
C GLU A 122 19.76 16.10 -3.92
N GLN A 123 20.46 14.99 -3.92
CA GLN A 123 21.13 14.45 -5.11
C GLN A 123 20.18 13.76 -6.07
N PHE A 124 19.00 13.34 -5.59
CA PHE A 124 18.02 12.66 -6.41
C PHE A 124 17.01 13.65 -7.00
N GLY A 125 16.96 13.72 -8.31
CA GLY A 125 15.93 14.50 -8.99
C GLY A 125 14.60 13.77 -9.19
N ALA A 126 14.56 12.47 -8.87
CA ALA A 126 13.37 11.64 -8.95
C ALA A 126 13.26 10.69 -7.76
N VAL A 127 12.05 10.52 -7.20
CA VAL A 127 11.77 9.57 -6.14
C VAL A 127 10.46 8.82 -6.41
N ALA A 128 10.47 7.50 -6.23
CA ALA A 128 9.29 6.66 -6.23
C ALA A 128 9.13 5.98 -4.86
N LEU A 129 7.93 6.09 -4.28
CA LEU A 129 7.59 5.38 -3.04
C LEU A 129 6.77 4.14 -3.38
N ASP A 130 7.34 2.97 -3.16
CA ASP A 130 6.57 1.72 -3.15
C ASP A 130 5.90 1.53 -1.79
N GLU A 131 4.63 1.20 -1.81
CA GLU A 131 3.75 1.18 -0.64
C GLU A 131 3.65 2.56 0.06
N SER A 132 3.30 3.58 -0.75
CA SER A 132 3.14 4.98 -0.28
C SER A 132 2.07 5.17 0.80
N SER A 133 1.28 4.13 1.10
CA SER A 133 0.38 4.08 2.27
C SER A 133 1.10 4.27 3.60
N ILE A 134 2.43 4.17 3.65
CA ILE A 134 3.25 4.54 4.82
C ILE A 134 3.05 6.00 5.24
N LEU A 135 2.67 6.87 4.30
CA LEU A 135 2.38 8.29 4.57
C LEU A 135 1.04 8.53 5.27
N LYS A 136 0.18 7.52 5.44
CA LYS A 136 -1.19 7.66 5.99
C LYS A 136 -1.27 8.31 7.36
N ASN A 137 -0.23 8.17 8.19
CA ASN A 137 -0.17 8.83 9.50
C ASN A 137 0.30 10.28 9.35
N SER A 138 -0.63 11.18 9.12
CA SER A 138 -0.35 12.61 8.92
C SER A 138 0.26 13.32 10.14
N ALA A 139 0.09 12.78 11.35
CA ALA A 139 0.69 13.30 12.59
C ALA A 139 2.02 12.61 12.93
N GLY A 140 2.44 11.62 12.14
CA GLY A 140 3.68 10.90 12.35
C GLY A 140 4.90 11.74 11.99
N ALA A 141 5.88 11.82 12.89
CA ALA A 141 7.14 12.54 12.64
C ALA A 141 7.81 12.08 11.34
N TYR A 142 7.74 10.78 11.04
CA TYR A 142 8.35 10.21 9.85
C TYR A 142 7.68 10.68 8.54
N SER A 143 6.34 10.71 8.48
CA SER A 143 5.61 11.21 7.30
C SER A 143 5.90 12.69 7.05
N THR A 144 5.92 13.49 8.11
CA THR A 144 6.27 14.92 8.04
C THR A 144 7.69 15.12 7.54
N TRP A 145 8.64 14.36 8.08
CA TRP A 145 10.03 14.38 7.63
C TRP A 145 10.17 14.01 6.16
N MET A 146 9.51 12.96 5.69
CA MET A 146 9.56 12.56 4.29
C MET A 146 9.02 13.63 3.35
N ILE A 147 7.90 14.25 3.70
CA ILE A 147 7.30 15.34 2.91
C ILE A 147 8.28 16.52 2.80
N ASP A 148 8.92 16.89 3.92
CA ASP A 148 9.89 17.99 3.92
C ASP A 148 11.19 17.64 3.19
N ALA A 149 11.72 16.43 3.37
CA ALA A 149 12.95 15.97 2.73
C ALA A 149 12.86 15.95 1.20
N PHE A 150 11.70 15.58 0.63
CA PHE A 150 11.50 15.49 -0.81
C PHE A 150 10.76 16.69 -1.42
N LYS A 151 10.49 17.76 -0.66
CA LYS A 151 9.69 18.90 -1.16
C LYS A 151 10.26 19.55 -2.42
N ASP A 152 11.58 19.56 -2.57
CA ASP A 152 12.30 20.17 -3.70
C ASP A 152 12.60 19.16 -4.82
N THR A 153 12.34 17.86 -4.63
CA THR A 153 12.52 16.83 -5.65
C THR A 153 11.50 17.02 -6.79
N PRO A 154 11.94 17.28 -8.02
CA PRO A 154 11.03 17.67 -9.10
C PRO A 154 10.09 16.56 -9.54
N PHE A 155 10.56 15.29 -9.59
CA PHE A 155 9.77 14.15 -10.05
C PHE A 155 9.46 13.22 -8.88
N ARG A 156 8.17 13.01 -8.62
CA ARG A 156 7.71 12.20 -7.48
C ARG A 156 6.61 11.25 -7.90
N LEU A 157 6.73 9.98 -7.51
CA LEU A 157 5.75 8.94 -7.77
C LEU A 157 5.35 8.26 -6.47
N CYS A 158 4.05 8.27 -6.16
CA CYS A 158 3.46 7.41 -5.13
C CYS A 158 2.92 6.14 -5.78
N SER A 159 3.12 4.99 -5.13
CA SER A 159 2.58 3.72 -5.59
C SER A 159 2.09 2.88 -4.41
N SER A 160 0.85 2.41 -4.46
CA SER A 160 0.27 1.52 -3.45
C SER A 160 -0.92 0.74 -4.01
N ALA A 161 -1.20 -0.43 -3.42
CA ALA A 161 -2.45 -1.15 -3.66
C ALA A 161 -3.58 -0.65 -2.75
N THR A 162 -3.24 -0.06 -1.61
CA THR A 162 -4.17 0.38 -0.58
C THR A 162 -3.86 1.84 -0.19
N PRO A 163 -4.16 2.82 -1.09
CA PRO A 163 -3.75 4.20 -0.88
C PRO A 163 -4.43 4.89 0.32
N ALA A 164 -5.64 4.44 0.68
CA ALA A 164 -6.44 4.97 1.78
C ALA A 164 -7.12 3.81 2.53
N PRO A 165 -6.33 3.01 3.30
CA PRO A 165 -6.84 1.77 3.88
C PRO A 165 -7.88 1.96 4.99
N ASN A 166 -7.95 3.13 5.62
CA ASN A 166 -8.91 3.40 6.69
C ASN A 166 -9.89 4.53 6.33
N ASP A 167 -9.43 5.58 5.64
CA ASP A 167 -10.26 6.74 5.31
C ASP A 167 -9.70 7.47 4.10
N VAL A 168 -10.57 7.97 3.24
CA VAL A 168 -10.22 8.75 2.02
C VAL A 168 -9.38 9.98 2.34
N MET A 169 -9.47 10.56 3.52
CA MET A 169 -8.63 11.71 3.90
C MET A 169 -7.13 11.37 4.05
N GLU A 170 -6.75 10.06 4.12
CA GLU A 170 -5.35 9.63 4.09
C GLU A 170 -4.65 9.97 2.76
N LEU A 171 -5.41 10.18 1.69
CA LEU A 171 -4.91 10.63 0.39
C LEU A 171 -4.29 12.03 0.45
N GLY A 172 -4.70 12.85 1.43
CA GLY A 172 -4.17 14.20 1.61
C GLY A 172 -2.67 14.25 1.87
N THR A 173 -2.12 13.30 2.63
CA THR A 173 -0.66 13.24 2.88
C THR A 173 0.12 12.81 1.66
N GLN A 174 -0.46 11.96 0.81
CA GLN A 174 0.15 11.59 -0.46
C GLN A 174 0.13 12.76 -1.46
N ALA A 175 -1.00 13.50 -1.53
CA ALA A 175 -1.09 14.73 -2.33
C ALA A 175 -0.07 15.79 -1.86
N GLU A 176 0.13 15.92 -0.55
CA GLU A 176 1.11 16.84 0.05
C GLU A 176 2.56 16.41 -0.26
N PHE A 177 2.88 15.11 -0.14
CA PHE A 177 4.17 14.58 -0.58
C PHE A 177 4.43 14.85 -2.07
N LEU A 178 3.43 14.71 -2.92
CA LEU A 178 3.52 15.03 -4.35
C LEU A 178 3.58 16.54 -4.62
N GLY A 179 3.26 17.39 -3.64
CA GLY A 179 3.21 18.84 -3.79
C GLY A 179 2.05 19.31 -4.67
N VAL A 180 0.98 18.53 -4.72
CA VAL A 180 -0.26 18.87 -5.44
C VAL A 180 -1.12 19.81 -4.60
N MET A 181 -1.32 19.47 -3.33
CA MET A 181 -2.12 20.24 -2.38
C MET A 181 -1.77 19.81 -0.97
N THR A 182 -1.74 20.72 -0.01
CA THR A 182 -1.57 20.34 1.39
C THR A 182 -2.80 19.60 1.91
N ARG A 183 -2.60 18.69 2.86
CA ARG A 183 -3.71 17.98 3.50
C ARG A 183 -4.73 18.94 4.12
N GLY A 184 -4.25 20.04 4.73
CA GLY A 184 -5.13 21.06 5.31
C GLY A 184 -6.02 21.73 4.28
N GLU A 185 -5.48 22.10 3.12
CA GLU A 185 -6.24 22.68 2.01
C GLU A 185 -7.27 21.68 1.44
N MET A 186 -6.89 20.42 1.25
CA MET A 186 -7.80 19.37 0.81
C MET A 186 -9.00 19.22 1.76
N LEU A 187 -8.73 19.15 3.07
CA LEU A 187 -9.80 19.04 4.07
C LEU A 187 -10.72 20.27 4.06
N ALA A 188 -10.16 21.48 3.99
CA ALA A 188 -10.94 22.70 3.94
C ALA A 188 -11.82 22.80 2.70
N MET A 189 -11.31 22.38 1.54
CA MET A 189 -12.03 22.45 0.26
C MET A 189 -13.12 21.38 0.17
N TYR A 190 -12.80 20.14 0.42
CA TYR A 190 -13.64 18.99 0.04
C TYR A 190 -14.34 18.30 1.21
N PHE A 191 -13.89 18.51 2.45
CA PHE A 191 -14.40 17.74 3.60
C PHE A 191 -15.15 18.60 4.60
N THR A 192 -16.01 17.97 5.36
CA THR A 192 -16.70 18.52 6.52
C THR A 192 -16.70 17.50 7.66
N HIS A 193 -16.79 17.97 8.91
CA HIS A 193 -16.98 17.08 10.03
C HIS A 193 -18.34 16.38 9.95
N ASP A 194 -18.39 15.14 10.37
CA ASP A 194 -19.66 14.43 10.52
C ASP A 194 -20.44 15.00 11.69
N GLY A 195 -21.71 15.33 11.48
CA GLY A 195 -22.52 16.23 12.32
C GLY A 195 -22.72 15.85 13.79
N GLY A 196 -22.05 14.84 14.32
CA GLY A 196 -22.05 14.43 15.73
C GLY A 196 -20.66 14.08 16.26
N ASP A 197 -19.64 13.95 15.41
CA ASP A 197 -18.31 13.54 15.79
C ASP A 197 -17.26 14.36 15.02
N THR A 198 -16.62 15.28 15.73
CA THR A 198 -15.59 16.16 15.15
C THR A 198 -14.30 15.42 14.79
N SER A 199 -14.16 14.16 15.19
CA SER A 199 -13.01 13.31 14.78
C SER A 199 -13.21 12.66 13.40
N LYS A 200 -14.46 12.58 12.92
CA LYS A 200 -14.82 11.97 11.65
C LYS A 200 -15.02 13.02 10.56
N TRP A 201 -14.40 12.78 9.43
CA TRP A 201 -14.51 13.62 8.26
C TRP A 201 -15.25 12.88 7.14
N ARG A 202 -16.03 13.61 6.37
CA ARG A 202 -16.67 13.10 5.15
C ARG A 202 -16.58 14.11 4.04
N VAL A 203 -16.54 13.64 2.80
CA VAL A 203 -16.58 14.52 1.63
C VAL A 203 -17.92 15.25 1.60
N LYS A 204 -17.90 16.58 1.42
CA LYS A 204 -19.12 17.40 1.25
C LYS A 204 -19.89 16.90 0.03
N GLY A 205 -21.19 16.71 0.15
CA GLY A 205 -22.02 16.17 -0.95
C GLY A 205 -21.88 16.97 -2.26
N HIS A 206 -21.87 18.29 -2.19
CA HIS A 206 -21.71 19.17 -3.36
C HIS A 206 -20.27 19.23 -3.90
N ALA A 207 -19.27 18.78 -3.13
CA ALA A 207 -17.86 18.78 -3.55
C ALA A 207 -17.39 17.41 -4.07
N GLN A 208 -18.24 16.39 -4.05
CA GLN A 208 -17.86 15.01 -4.39
C GLN A 208 -17.30 14.90 -5.82
N ALA A 209 -17.98 15.42 -6.82
CA ALA A 209 -17.51 15.40 -8.19
C ALA A 209 -16.18 16.17 -8.37
N ALA A 210 -16.05 17.33 -7.71
CA ALA A 210 -14.83 18.14 -7.75
C ALA A 210 -13.65 17.43 -7.07
N PHE A 211 -13.90 16.74 -5.96
CA PHE A 211 -12.88 15.94 -5.26
C PHE A 211 -12.35 14.81 -6.14
N TRP A 212 -13.23 14.04 -6.79
CA TRP A 212 -12.79 12.93 -7.65
C TRP A 212 -12.11 13.42 -8.93
N SER A 213 -12.55 14.55 -9.49
CA SER A 213 -11.86 15.19 -10.62
C SER A 213 -10.47 15.68 -10.23
N TRP A 214 -10.34 16.25 -9.03
CA TRP A 214 -9.03 16.62 -8.47
C TRP A 214 -8.15 15.40 -8.25
N MET A 215 -8.68 14.32 -7.67
CA MET A 215 -7.96 13.05 -7.50
C MET A 215 -7.46 12.50 -8.85
N ALA A 216 -8.30 12.45 -9.86
CA ALA A 216 -7.94 11.93 -11.19
C ALA A 216 -6.92 12.82 -11.92
N SER A 217 -6.70 14.06 -11.49
CA SER A 217 -5.68 14.94 -12.07
C SER A 217 -4.26 14.53 -11.70
N TRP A 218 -4.04 13.84 -10.58
CA TRP A 218 -2.73 13.45 -10.10
C TRP A 218 -2.58 11.95 -9.77
N ALA A 219 -3.68 11.18 -9.72
CA ALA A 219 -3.69 9.77 -9.42
C ALA A 219 -4.45 8.95 -10.46
N VAL A 220 -3.88 7.82 -10.87
CA VAL A 220 -4.58 6.76 -11.61
C VAL A 220 -4.83 5.62 -10.66
N MET A 221 -6.07 5.07 -10.67
CA MET A 221 -6.47 4.00 -9.77
C MET A 221 -7.17 2.87 -10.53
N ILE A 222 -6.68 1.62 -10.33
CA ILE A 222 -7.22 0.42 -10.97
C ILE A 222 -7.20 -0.81 -10.06
N ARG A 223 -8.21 -1.66 -10.17
CA ARG A 223 -8.23 -3.04 -9.62
C ARG A 223 -7.89 -4.08 -10.67
N LYS A 224 -8.26 -3.82 -11.91
CA LYS A 224 -8.05 -4.70 -13.06
C LYS A 224 -7.90 -3.87 -14.33
N PRO A 225 -7.26 -4.39 -15.35
CA PRO A 225 -7.03 -3.66 -16.60
C PRO A 225 -8.29 -3.09 -17.24
N SER A 226 -9.43 -3.80 -17.14
CA SER A 226 -10.70 -3.34 -17.71
C SER A 226 -11.27 -2.08 -17.05
N ASP A 227 -10.79 -1.67 -15.88
CA ASP A 227 -11.18 -0.37 -15.29
C ASP A 227 -10.72 0.81 -16.16
N LEU A 228 -9.71 0.59 -17.01
CA LEU A 228 -9.19 1.56 -17.99
C LEU A 228 -9.49 1.17 -19.45
N GLY A 229 -10.35 0.17 -19.68
CA GLY A 229 -10.75 -0.27 -21.01
C GLY A 229 -9.83 -1.31 -21.68
N TYR A 230 -8.86 -1.88 -20.94
CA TYR A 230 -7.99 -2.94 -21.45
C TYR A 230 -8.54 -4.34 -21.15
N SER A 231 -7.97 -5.36 -21.80
CA SER A 231 -8.33 -6.76 -21.53
C SER A 231 -7.86 -7.22 -20.14
N ASP A 232 -8.71 -7.98 -19.45
CA ASP A 232 -8.36 -8.64 -18.18
C ASP A 232 -7.67 -9.99 -18.41
N GLU A 233 -7.41 -10.39 -19.64
CA GLU A 233 -6.74 -11.66 -19.96
C GLU A 233 -5.38 -11.75 -19.26
N GLY A 234 -5.14 -12.86 -18.55
CA GLY A 234 -3.96 -13.05 -17.72
C GLY A 234 -4.01 -12.43 -16.33
N PHE A 235 -4.99 -11.55 -16.05
CA PHE A 235 -5.14 -10.88 -14.74
C PHE A 235 -6.32 -11.42 -13.91
N ILE A 236 -7.07 -12.38 -14.44
CA ILE A 236 -8.14 -13.04 -13.71
C ILE A 236 -7.52 -14.00 -12.69
N LEU A 237 -7.78 -13.72 -11.41
CA LEU A 237 -7.25 -14.54 -10.32
C LEU A 237 -8.10 -15.79 -10.11
N PRO A 238 -7.47 -16.91 -9.67
CA PRO A 238 -8.20 -18.11 -9.30
C PRO A 238 -9.09 -17.86 -8.08
N PRO A 239 -10.03 -18.78 -7.76
CA PRO A 239 -10.86 -18.66 -6.58
C PRO A 239 -10.06 -18.52 -5.29
N LEU A 240 -10.55 -17.69 -4.37
CA LEU A 240 -10.06 -17.54 -3.01
C LEU A 240 -11.06 -18.21 -2.05
N HIS A 241 -10.60 -19.18 -1.29
CA HIS A 241 -11.40 -19.91 -0.31
C HIS A 241 -10.98 -19.54 1.10
N MET A 242 -11.88 -18.92 1.86
CA MET A 242 -11.68 -18.59 3.26
C MET A 242 -12.28 -19.71 4.13
N HIS A 243 -11.45 -20.39 4.92
CA HIS A 243 -11.83 -21.46 5.84
C HIS A 243 -11.70 -20.95 7.27
N GLU A 244 -12.81 -20.59 7.90
CA GLU A 244 -12.84 -20.14 9.29
C GLU A 244 -12.99 -21.33 10.24
N GLN A 245 -12.06 -21.47 11.18
CA GLN A 245 -12.10 -22.49 12.24
C GLN A 245 -12.04 -21.80 13.60
N CYS A 246 -13.08 -22.00 14.40
CA CYS A 246 -13.13 -21.55 15.77
C CYS A 246 -12.76 -22.69 16.72
N VAL A 247 -11.75 -22.49 17.55
CA VAL A 247 -11.33 -23.48 18.56
C VAL A 247 -11.85 -23.10 19.93
N SER A 248 -12.25 -24.10 20.72
CA SER A 248 -12.62 -23.92 22.12
C SER A 248 -11.36 -23.77 22.98
N VAL A 249 -11.38 -22.89 23.96
CA VAL A 249 -10.25 -22.64 24.87
C VAL A 249 -10.29 -23.66 26.01
N SER A 250 -9.25 -24.49 26.08
CA SER A 250 -9.19 -25.60 27.05
C SER A 250 -9.02 -25.14 28.50
N ASN A 251 -8.41 -23.94 28.73
CA ASN A 251 -8.17 -23.39 30.08
C ASN A 251 -8.47 -21.87 30.12
N PRO A 252 -9.72 -21.46 30.37
CA PRO A 252 -10.03 -20.03 30.55
C PRO A 252 -9.42 -19.52 31.86
N THR A 253 -8.46 -18.59 31.76
CA THR A 253 -7.66 -18.08 32.91
C THR A 253 -8.40 -17.13 33.85
N ASN A 254 -9.59 -16.66 33.50
CA ASN A 254 -10.30 -15.61 34.24
C ASN A 254 -11.28 -16.12 35.33
N GLY A 255 -11.15 -17.37 35.79
CA GLY A 255 -12.02 -17.89 36.85
C GLY A 255 -13.50 -18.07 36.45
N PHE A 256 -13.84 -17.93 35.18
CA PHE A 256 -15.13 -18.21 34.60
C PHE A 256 -15.24 -19.67 34.19
N LEU A 257 -16.38 -20.28 34.41
CA LEU A 257 -16.68 -21.67 33.99
C LEU A 257 -16.87 -21.80 32.45
N PHE A 258 -17.01 -20.67 31.73
CA PHE A 258 -17.23 -20.61 30.30
C PHE A 258 -16.37 -19.49 29.69
N ALA A 259 -15.97 -19.65 28.44
CA ALA A 259 -15.28 -18.63 27.67
C ALA A 259 -16.21 -17.41 27.45
N VAL A 260 -15.74 -16.23 27.84
CA VAL A 260 -16.45 -14.95 27.65
C VAL A 260 -15.74 -14.17 26.54
N GLU A 261 -16.52 -13.60 25.63
CA GLU A 261 -15.98 -12.79 24.55
C GLU A 261 -15.27 -11.53 25.08
N ALA A 262 -14.02 -11.33 24.68
CA ALA A 262 -13.19 -10.22 25.13
C ALA A 262 -13.66 -8.88 24.55
N GLN A 263 -14.02 -7.93 25.39
CA GLN A 263 -14.56 -6.63 24.99
C GLN A 263 -13.46 -5.56 24.93
N THR A 264 -12.59 -5.51 25.92
CA THR A 264 -11.51 -4.52 26.00
C THR A 264 -10.25 -4.97 25.26
N LEU A 265 -9.37 -4.03 24.93
CA LEU A 265 -8.08 -4.32 24.28
C LEU A 265 -7.19 -5.25 25.13
N GLN A 266 -7.19 -5.06 26.46
CA GLN A 266 -6.42 -5.90 27.38
C GLN A 266 -6.99 -7.32 27.44
N GLU A 267 -8.31 -7.47 27.54
CA GLU A 267 -8.98 -8.76 27.50
C GLU A 267 -8.72 -9.51 26.19
N ARG A 268 -8.73 -8.82 25.05
CA ARG A 268 -8.39 -9.41 23.74
C ARG A 268 -6.95 -9.90 23.70
N GLN A 269 -6.01 -9.14 24.25
CA GLN A 269 -4.62 -9.57 24.33
C GLN A 269 -4.44 -10.80 25.23
N GLN A 270 -5.16 -10.84 26.37
CA GLN A 270 -5.11 -11.98 27.26
C GLN A 270 -5.76 -13.21 26.62
N ALA A 271 -6.95 -13.08 26.04
CA ALA A 271 -7.64 -14.15 25.34
C ALA A 271 -6.79 -14.81 24.23
N ARG A 272 -6.02 -13.98 23.50
CA ARG A 272 -5.07 -14.48 22.51
C ARG A 272 -3.96 -15.33 23.12
N ARG A 273 -3.43 -14.93 24.28
CA ARG A 273 -2.38 -15.71 24.98
C ARG A 273 -2.91 -17.02 25.52
N ASP A 274 -4.10 -16.98 26.10
CA ASP A 274 -4.73 -18.15 26.73
C ASP A 274 -5.10 -19.25 25.71
N SER A 275 -5.35 -18.85 24.45
CA SER A 275 -5.75 -19.76 23.37
C SER A 275 -4.62 -20.20 22.44
N ILE A 276 -3.34 -19.84 22.72
CA ILE A 276 -2.21 -20.13 21.84
C ILE A 276 -2.11 -21.63 21.57
N ALA A 277 -2.12 -22.47 22.60
CA ALA A 277 -1.93 -23.90 22.46
C ALA A 277 -2.99 -24.56 21.57
N ASP A 278 -4.26 -24.20 21.76
CA ASP A 278 -5.39 -24.75 21.00
C ASP A 278 -5.36 -24.31 19.53
N ARG A 279 -5.06 -23.02 19.28
CA ARG A 279 -4.94 -22.48 17.92
C ARG A 279 -3.73 -23.03 17.19
N VAL A 280 -2.57 -23.13 17.84
CA VAL A 280 -1.34 -23.69 17.26
C VAL A 280 -1.55 -25.16 16.91
N LYS A 281 -2.18 -25.95 17.80
CA LYS A 281 -2.49 -27.34 17.52
C LYS A 281 -3.38 -27.50 16.28
N ALA A 282 -4.47 -26.73 16.20
CA ALA A 282 -5.36 -26.78 15.03
C ALA A 282 -4.63 -26.38 13.73
N CYS A 283 -3.75 -25.38 13.79
CA CYS A 283 -2.93 -24.99 12.66
C CYS A 283 -1.95 -26.10 12.25
N ALA A 284 -1.22 -26.65 13.21
CA ALA A 284 -0.26 -27.73 12.97
C ALA A 284 -0.93 -28.99 12.38
N ASP A 285 -2.13 -29.34 12.84
CA ASP A 285 -2.90 -30.45 12.31
C ASP A 285 -3.22 -30.24 10.81
N ILE A 286 -3.59 -29.04 10.40
CA ILE A 286 -3.83 -28.69 8.99
C ILE A 286 -2.53 -28.77 8.19
N VAL A 287 -1.48 -28.08 8.62
CA VAL A 287 -0.22 -27.94 7.89
C VAL A 287 0.52 -29.27 7.77
N ASN A 288 0.51 -30.10 8.84
CA ASN A 288 1.16 -31.40 8.86
C ASN A 288 0.39 -32.48 8.09
N SER A 289 -0.90 -32.26 7.79
CA SER A 289 -1.69 -33.14 6.93
C SER A 289 -1.42 -32.98 5.44
N SER A 290 -0.65 -31.95 5.05
CA SER A 290 -0.34 -31.59 3.67
C SER A 290 1.16 -31.60 3.40
N ASN A 291 1.55 -31.96 2.18
CA ASN A 291 2.92 -31.81 1.69
C ASN A 291 3.12 -30.54 0.84
N GLU A 292 2.06 -29.76 0.64
CA GLU A 292 2.11 -28.52 -0.12
C GLU A 292 2.86 -27.42 0.64
N PRO A 293 3.44 -26.42 -0.06
CA PRO A 293 3.99 -25.24 0.58
C PRO A 293 2.93 -24.48 1.38
N PHE A 294 3.27 -24.10 2.61
CA PHE A 294 2.39 -23.33 3.49
C PHE A 294 3.02 -22.05 3.98
N LEU A 295 2.26 -20.98 3.97
CA LEU A 295 2.62 -19.71 4.59
C LEU A 295 1.78 -19.50 5.85
N VAL A 296 2.42 -19.58 7.02
CA VAL A 296 1.75 -19.51 8.32
C VAL A 296 1.97 -18.15 8.95
N TRP A 297 0.88 -17.46 9.23
CA TRP A 297 0.88 -16.13 9.81
C TRP A 297 0.52 -16.16 11.30
N CYS A 298 1.32 -15.46 12.11
CA CYS A 298 1.08 -15.26 13.53
C CYS A 298 1.18 -13.78 13.91
N ASN A 299 0.77 -13.42 15.13
CA ASN A 299 0.86 -12.06 15.63
C ASN A 299 1.79 -11.93 16.83
N LEU A 300 1.85 -12.94 17.70
CA LEU A 300 2.67 -12.97 18.90
C LEU A 300 3.98 -13.75 18.66
N ASN A 301 5.02 -13.46 19.44
CA ASN A 301 6.26 -14.24 19.39
C ASN A 301 6.01 -15.66 19.92
N ASP A 302 5.25 -15.77 21.01
CA ASP A 302 4.90 -17.06 21.62
C ASP A 302 4.12 -17.98 20.65
N GLU A 303 3.29 -17.40 19.78
CA GLU A 303 2.63 -18.16 18.69
C GLU A 303 3.66 -18.67 17.68
N SER A 304 4.63 -17.81 17.33
CA SER A 304 5.68 -18.14 16.36
C SER A 304 6.57 -19.27 16.87
N ASP A 305 7.01 -19.19 18.14
CA ASP A 305 7.80 -20.25 18.81
C ASP A 305 7.04 -21.57 18.87
N ALA A 306 5.77 -21.53 19.26
CA ALA A 306 4.93 -22.72 19.38
C ALA A 306 4.64 -23.37 18.02
N LEU A 307 4.42 -22.58 16.96
CA LEU A 307 4.23 -23.07 15.60
C LEU A 307 5.50 -23.75 15.06
N ALA A 308 6.67 -23.13 15.24
CA ALA A 308 7.94 -23.70 14.83
C ALA A 308 8.26 -25.02 15.55
N ALA A 309 7.83 -25.15 16.80
CA ALA A 309 7.97 -26.41 17.55
C ALA A 309 6.94 -27.49 17.10
N ALA A 310 5.73 -27.09 16.71
CA ALA A 310 4.65 -28.02 16.33
C ALA A 310 4.69 -28.48 14.86
N ILE A 311 5.38 -27.74 13.99
CA ILE A 311 5.52 -28.01 12.56
C ILE A 311 7.01 -28.33 12.28
N PRO A 312 7.42 -29.61 12.16
CA PRO A 312 8.83 -30.02 12.18
C PRO A 312 9.72 -29.42 11.09
N ASP A 313 9.17 -29.06 9.94
CA ASP A 313 9.90 -28.51 8.79
C ASP A 313 9.63 -27.00 8.58
N ALA A 314 9.06 -26.33 9.59
CA ALA A 314 8.82 -24.90 9.53
C ALA A 314 10.10 -24.09 9.78
N VAL A 315 10.31 -23.09 8.94
CA VAL A 315 11.35 -22.07 9.16
C VAL A 315 10.66 -20.79 9.65
N GLU A 316 11.09 -20.33 10.81
CA GLU A 316 10.62 -19.10 11.39
C GLU A 316 11.39 -17.89 10.86
N VAL A 317 10.66 -16.80 10.55
CA VAL A 317 11.25 -15.51 10.15
C VAL A 317 10.72 -14.38 11.03
N ARG A 318 11.59 -13.83 11.87
CA ARG A 318 11.28 -12.77 12.84
C ARG A 318 11.80 -11.40 12.40
N GLY A 319 11.27 -10.35 13.00
CA GLY A 319 11.76 -8.98 12.80
C GLY A 319 13.20 -8.79 13.29
N SER A 320 13.57 -9.46 14.38
CA SER A 320 14.91 -9.42 14.99
C SER A 320 15.98 -10.21 14.25
N ASP A 321 15.60 -11.06 13.28
CA ASP A 321 16.56 -11.86 12.53
C ASP A 321 17.43 -10.98 11.63
N THR A 322 18.61 -11.49 11.32
CA THR A 322 19.52 -10.82 10.39
C THR A 322 18.91 -10.75 8.98
N ASP A 323 19.30 -9.74 8.22
CA ASP A 323 18.85 -9.60 6.83
C ASP A 323 19.20 -10.85 6.00
N GLU A 324 20.40 -11.44 6.26
CA GLU A 324 20.86 -12.67 5.61
C GLU A 324 19.93 -13.87 5.88
N HIS A 325 19.50 -14.06 7.14
CA HIS A 325 18.55 -15.12 7.48
C HIS A 325 17.21 -14.94 6.77
N LYS A 326 16.69 -13.71 6.75
CA LYS A 326 15.45 -13.38 6.05
C LYS A 326 15.55 -13.65 4.56
N GLU A 327 16.62 -13.20 3.92
CA GLU A 327 16.87 -13.42 2.48
C GLU A 327 16.99 -14.90 2.13
N LYS A 328 17.76 -15.66 2.90
CA LYS A 328 17.93 -17.09 2.71
C LYS A 328 16.61 -17.86 2.88
N SER A 329 15.84 -17.52 3.90
CA SER A 329 14.53 -18.16 4.16
C SER A 329 13.53 -17.87 3.04
N ILE A 330 13.48 -16.63 2.56
CA ILE A 330 12.64 -16.24 1.43
C ILE A 330 13.07 -16.96 0.15
N ALA A 331 14.37 -17.02 -0.13
CA ALA A 331 14.90 -17.72 -1.30
C ALA A 331 14.57 -19.21 -1.24
N GLY A 332 14.79 -19.85 -0.09
CA GLY A 332 14.49 -21.28 0.10
C GLY A 332 12.99 -21.61 0.02
N PHE A 333 12.11 -20.67 0.40
CA PHE A 333 10.67 -20.86 0.18
C PHE A 333 10.30 -20.71 -1.30
N LEU A 334 10.94 -19.77 -2.01
CA LEU A 334 10.69 -19.56 -3.44
C LEU A 334 11.20 -20.71 -4.32
N ASP A 335 12.30 -21.35 -3.97
CA ASP A 335 12.88 -22.48 -4.70
C ASP A 335 12.35 -23.86 -4.27
N GLY A 336 11.51 -23.87 -3.19
CA GLY A 336 10.84 -25.07 -2.67
C GLY A 336 11.70 -25.90 -1.72
N SER A 337 12.90 -25.48 -1.35
CA SER A 337 13.74 -26.14 -0.34
C SER A 337 13.19 -25.96 1.08
N ILE A 338 12.37 -24.95 1.31
CA ILE A 338 11.61 -24.70 2.54
C ILE A 338 10.12 -24.85 2.21
N ARG A 339 9.44 -25.83 2.85
CA ARG A 339 8.02 -26.07 2.65
C ARG A 339 7.13 -25.10 3.42
N VAL A 340 7.50 -24.79 4.67
CA VAL A 340 6.68 -23.97 5.56
C VAL A 340 7.47 -22.79 6.08
N ILE A 341 6.92 -21.58 5.92
CA ILE A 341 7.40 -20.39 6.61
C ILE A 341 6.38 -19.94 7.66
N VAL A 342 6.87 -19.66 8.86
CA VAL A 342 6.13 -19.00 9.94
C VAL A 342 6.64 -17.58 10.09
N SER A 343 5.77 -16.58 9.96
CA SER A 343 6.14 -15.19 10.13
C SER A 343 4.95 -14.30 10.52
N LYS A 344 5.21 -13.04 10.75
CA LYS A 344 4.17 -12.02 11.01
C LYS A 344 3.85 -11.24 9.74
N PRO A 345 2.56 -10.87 9.51
CA PRO A 345 2.19 -10.01 8.38
C PRO A 345 3.00 -8.71 8.29
N LYS A 346 3.39 -8.11 9.41
CA LYS A 346 4.24 -6.92 9.44
C LYS A 346 5.65 -7.13 8.89
N ILE A 347 6.17 -8.36 8.92
CA ILE A 347 7.55 -8.69 8.54
C ILE A 347 7.61 -9.13 7.09
N MET A 348 6.77 -10.08 6.70
CA MET A 348 6.77 -10.68 5.35
C MET A 348 5.49 -10.41 4.56
N GLY A 349 4.52 -9.72 5.14
CA GLY A 349 3.24 -9.39 4.48
C GLY A 349 3.32 -8.26 3.45
N LEU A 350 4.47 -7.61 3.27
CA LEU A 350 4.64 -6.51 2.33
C LEU A 350 5.48 -6.95 1.11
N GLY A 351 4.98 -6.71 -0.08
CA GLY A 351 5.70 -6.70 -1.35
C GLY A 351 6.19 -8.04 -1.92
N LEU A 352 6.39 -9.09 -1.12
CA LEU A 352 6.91 -10.37 -1.58
C LEU A 352 5.95 -11.12 -2.52
N ASN A 353 6.50 -11.98 -3.37
CA ASN A 353 5.76 -12.75 -4.35
C ASN A 353 5.88 -14.26 -4.06
N PHE A 354 4.81 -14.86 -3.55
CA PHE A 354 4.73 -16.28 -3.22
C PHE A 354 3.64 -17.01 -4.02
N GLN A 355 3.50 -16.69 -5.31
CA GLN A 355 2.49 -17.30 -6.19
C GLN A 355 2.63 -18.82 -6.38
N HIS A 356 3.77 -19.41 -6.01
CA HIS A 356 3.96 -20.87 -6.00
C HIS A 356 3.22 -21.54 -4.84
N CYS A 357 2.90 -20.79 -3.77
CA CYS A 357 2.16 -21.25 -2.61
C CYS A 357 0.68 -20.91 -2.77
N ALA A 358 -0.19 -21.90 -2.52
CA ALA A 358 -1.64 -21.76 -2.61
C ALA A 358 -2.34 -21.88 -1.25
N ASP A 359 -1.62 -22.27 -0.20
CA ASP A 359 -2.19 -22.55 1.11
C ASP A 359 -1.60 -21.64 2.19
N MET A 360 -2.47 -20.99 2.95
CA MET A 360 -2.09 -20.10 4.04
C MET A 360 -2.89 -20.42 5.31
N ALA A 361 -2.26 -20.23 6.47
CA ALA A 361 -2.92 -20.32 7.76
C ALA A 361 -2.64 -19.07 8.61
N TYR A 362 -3.66 -18.59 9.30
CA TYR A 362 -3.57 -17.50 10.27
C TYR A 362 -3.88 -18.03 11.67
N VAL A 363 -2.92 -17.92 12.58
CA VAL A 363 -3.12 -18.27 13.99
C VAL A 363 -3.49 -17.00 14.73
N GLY A 364 -4.81 -16.73 14.79
CA GLY A 364 -5.37 -15.47 15.24
C GLY A 364 -5.26 -14.35 14.20
N LEU A 365 -6.09 -13.33 14.36
CA LEU A 365 -6.11 -12.14 13.50
C LEU A 365 -5.63 -10.91 14.27
N SER A 366 -4.92 -10.01 13.60
CA SER A 366 -4.73 -8.65 14.11
C SER A 366 -5.98 -7.80 13.79
N ASP A 367 -6.13 -6.65 14.47
CA ASP A 367 -7.23 -5.71 14.16
C ASP A 367 -7.02 -4.91 12.85
N SER A 368 -6.02 -5.28 12.04
CA SER A 368 -5.67 -4.61 10.79
C SER A 368 -6.12 -5.42 9.58
N TYR A 369 -7.21 -4.98 8.93
CA TYR A 369 -7.64 -5.54 7.65
C TYR A 369 -6.58 -5.37 6.55
N GLU A 370 -5.89 -4.24 6.51
CA GLU A 370 -4.81 -3.99 5.55
C GLU A 370 -3.72 -5.07 5.60
N GLN A 371 -3.28 -5.46 6.81
CA GLN A 371 -2.29 -6.51 6.98
C GLN A 371 -2.80 -7.88 6.51
N LEU A 372 -4.05 -8.21 6.81
CA LEU A 372 -4.68 -9.43 6.33
C LEU A 372 -4.76 -9.42 4.80
N TYR A 373 -5.30 -8.36 4.21
CA TYR A 373 -5.42 -8.21 2.77
C TYR A 373 -4.06 -8.33 2.07
N GLN A 374 -3.07 -7.54 2.48
CA GLN A 374 -1.75 -7.54 1.86
C GLN A 374 -1.04 -8.90 2.00
N SER A 375 -1.19 -9.59 3.13
CA SER A 375 -0.57 -10.90 3.33
C SER A 375 -1.25 -12.00 2.51
N ILE A 376 -2.58 -11.97 2.32
CA ILE A 376 -3.29 -12.87 1.38
C ILE A 376 -2.78 -12.64 -0.05
N ARG A 377 -2.59 -11.39 -0.44
CA ARG A 377 -2.12 -10.99 -1.77
C ARG A 377 -0.64 -11.34 -2.05
N ARG A 378 0.05 -12.01 -1.10
CA ARG A 378 1.37 -12.62 -1.38
C ARG A 378 1.25 -13.88 -2.24
N CYS A 379 0.21 -14.67 -2.03
CA CYS A 379 -0.08 -15.90 -2.76
C CYS A 379 -1.20 -15.69 -3.80
N TRP A 380 -2.26 -14.97 -3.46
CA TRP A 380 -3.40 -14.70 -4.34
C TRP A 380 -3.15 -13.45 -5.19
N ARG A 381 -2.40 -13.64 -6.27
CA ARG A 381 -1.95 -12.54 -7.14
C ARG A 381 -1.74 -13.01 -8.58
N PHE A 382 -1.46 -12.08 -9.49
CA PHE A 382 -1.09 -12.37 -10.88
C PHE A 382 -0.04 -13.48 -10.96
N GLY A 383 -0.27 -14.45 -11.84
CA GLY A 383 0.58 -15.63 -12.01
C GLY A 383 0.22 -16.81 -11.11
N GLN A 384 -0.72 -16.66 -10.15
CA GLN A 384 -1.30 -17.80 -9.44
C GLN A 384 -2.31 -18.52 -10.33
N THR A 385 -2.15 -19.82 -10.45
CA THR A 385 -3.01 -20.68 -11.30
C THR A 385 -3.91 -21.63 -10.50
N ARG A 386 -3.63 -21.79 -9.21
CA ARG A 386 -4.36 -22.67 -8.30
C ARG A 386 -5.33 -21.88 -7.43
N PRO A 387 -6.50 -22.44 -7.07
CA PRO A 387 -7.32 -21.88 -6.00
C PRO A 387 -6.48 -21.66 -4.73
N VAL A 388 -6.65 -20.52 -4.09
CA VAL A 388 -5.90 -20.18 -2.86
C VAL A 388 -6.78 -20.46 -1.65
N ASN A 389 -6.28 -21.24 -0.70
CA ASN A 389 -6.95 -21.58 0.55
C ASN A 389 -6.34 -20.76 1.70
N VAL A 390 -7.20 -20.10 2.46
CA VAL A 390 -6.81 -19.31 3.62
C VAL A 390 -7.52 -19.87 4.85
N HIS A 391 -6.78 -20.51 5.73
CA HIS A 391 -7.29 -21.06 6.98
C HIS A 391 -7.15 -20.02 8.08
N VAL A 392 -8.25 -19.51 8.61
CA VAL A 392 -8.28 -18.54 9.71
C VAL A 392 -8.69 -19.26 10.99
N ILE A 393 -7.75 -19.43 11.90
CA ILE A 393 -7.92 -20.14 13.15
C ILE A 393 -8.02 -19.15 14.28
N THR A 394 -9.20 -19.05 14.90
CA THR A 394 -9.48 -18.12 16.00
C THR A 394 -10.05 -18.89 17.19
N ALA A 395 -9.97 -18.32 18.38
CA ALA A 395 -10.63 -18.84 19.55
C ALA A 395 -12.03 -18.25 19.70
N GLU A 396 -12.93 -18.96 20.37
CA GLU A 396 -14.29 -18.50 20.69
C GLU A 396 -14.32 -17.16 21.48
N THR A 397 -13.22 -16.83 22.17
CA THR A 397 -13.03 -15.57 22.85
C THR A 397 -12.64 -14.38 21.97
N GLU A 398 -12.32 -14.64 20.69
CA GLU A 398 -11.85 -13.65 19.71
C GLU A 398 -12.93 -13.15 18.73
N GLY A 399 -14.21 -13.45 18.96
CA GLY A 399 -15.32 -13.11 18.06
C GLY A 399 -15.39 -11.62 17.71
N ALA A 400 -15.07 -10.73 18.66
CA ALA A 400 -15.02 -9.28 18.44
C ALA A 400 -13.96 -8.87 17.40
N VAL A 401 -12.82 -9.57 17.35
CA VAL A 401 -11.74 -9.29 16.36
C VAL A 401 -12.20 -9.70 14.96
N VAL A 402 -12.78 -10.88 14.81
CA VAL A 402 -13.33 -11.38 13.55
C VAL A 402 -14.40 -10.44 13.01
N SER A 403 -15.36 -10.06 13.88
CA SER A 403 -16.42 -9.11 13.51
C SER A 403 -15.87 -7.75 13.07
N ASN A 404 -14.85 -7.23 13.77
CA ASN A 404 -14.20 -5.98 13.42
C ASN A 404 -13.46 -6.05 12.07
N ILE A 405 -12.77 -7.14 11.79
CA ILE A 405 -12.10 -7.35 10.49
C ILE A 405 -13.13 -7.41 9.35
N LYS A 406 -14.21 -8.18 9.50
CA LYS A 406 -15.28 -8.28 8.48
C LYS A 406 -15.97 -6.92 8.23
N ARG A 407 -16.11 -6.10 9.29
CA ARG A 407 -16.62 -4.73 9.12
C ARG A 407 -15.65 -3.87 8.33
N LYS A 408 -14.36 -3.86 8.71
CA LYS A 408 -13.32 -3.09 8.02
C LYS A 408 -13.11 -3.53 6.57
N GLU A 409 -13.23 -4.82 6.29
CA GLU A 409 -13.21 -5.37 4.93
C GLU A 409 -14.30 -4.73 4.07
N ARG A 410 -15.54 -4.75 4.52
CA ARG A 410 -16.65 -4.14 3.79
C ARG A 410 -16.45 -2.65 3.58
N GLU A 411 -16.06 -1.91 4.64
CA GLU A 411 -15.80 -0.48 4.57
C GLU A 411 -14.67 -0.14 3.57
N ALA A 412 -13.59 -0.92 3.57
CA ALA A 412 -12.47 -0.75 2.66
C ALA A 412 -12.88 -1.08 1.21
N GLU A 413 -13.64 -2.17 1.00
CA GLU A 413 -14.14 -2.53 -0.32
C GLU A 413 -15.12 -1.50 -0.88
N GLU A 414 -16.04 -1.01 -0.06
CA GLU A 414 -16.98 0.05 -0.46
C GLU A 414 -16.23 1.33 -0.82
N THR A 415 -15.26 1.74 -0.01
CA THR A 415 -14.42 2.90 -0.26
C THR A 415 -13.66 2.76 -1.57
N TYR A 416 -13.02 1.61 -1.76
CA TYR A 416 -12.21 1.35 -2.95
C TYR A 416 -13.06 1.27 -4.23
N ASN A 417 -14.21 0.60 -4.16
CA ASN A 417 -15.15 0.52 -5.28
C ASN A 417 -15.70 1.91 -5.66
N ASN A 418 -16.03 2.73 -4.67
CA ASN A 418 -16.48 4.10 -4.90
C ASN A 418 -15.37 4.94 -5.57
N MET A 419 -14.13 4.81 -5.13
CA MET A 419 -13.00 5.50 -5.74
C MET A 419 -12.86 5.12 -7.22
N ILE A 420 -12.87 3.84 -7.55
CA ILE A 420 -12.77 3.37 -8.94
C ILE A 420 -13.96 3.85 -9.76
N GLU A 421 -15.18 3.68 -9.27
CA GLU A 421 -16.39 4.07 -10.00
C GLU A 421 -16.36 5.55 -10.40
N HIS A 422 -15.89 6.41 -9.51
CA HIS A 422 -15.78 7.85 -9.78
C HIS A 422 -14.58 8.23 -10.62
N MET A 423 -13.52 7.43 -10.64
CA MET A 423 -12.26 7.78 -11.30
C MET A 423 -12.04 7.07 -12.64
N LYS A 424 -12.64 5.90 -12.89
CA LYS A 424 -12.36 5.06 -14.07
C LYS A 424 -12.48 5.83 -15.40
N ASP A 425 -13.59 6.55 -15.62
CA ASP A 425 -13.82 7.27 -16.88
C ASP A 425 -12.88 8.48 -16.99
N LEU A 426 -12.60 9.16 -15.88
CA LEU A 426 -11.67 10.29 -15.83
C LEU A 426 -10.24 9.83 -16.11
N ASN A 427 -9.83 8.71 -15.50
CA ASN A 427 -8.50 8.14 -15.72
C ASN A 427 -8.35 7.60 -17.14
N ALA A 428 -9.35 6.87 -17.67
CA ALA A 428 -9.31 6.39 -19.06
C ALA A 428 -9.19 7.57 -20.05
N ALA A 429 -9.98 8.63 -19.86
CA ALA A 429 -9.89 9.83 -20.69
C ALA A 429 -8.51 10.51 -20.57
N ALA A 430 -7.93 10.58 -19.37
CA ALA A 430 -6.61 11.17 -19.15
C ALA A 430 -5.49 10.37 -19.83
N LEU A 431 -5.54 9.04 -19.75
CA LEU A 431 -4.56 8.14 -20.38
C LEU A 431 -4.61 8.21 -21.92
N HIS A 432 -5.81 8.27 -22.49
CA HIS A 432 -6.00 8.35 -23.93
C HIS A 432 -5.93 9.77 -24.51
N GLY A 433 -5.55 10.76 -23.70
CA GLY A 433 -5.35 12.14 -24.16
C GLY A 433 -6.66 12.88 -24.53
N GLN A 434 -7.81 12.38 -24.07
CA GLN A 434 -9.13 12.95 -24.37
C GLN A 434 -9.57 14.01 -23.34
N THR A 435 -8.82 14.24 -22.29
CA THR A 435 -9.17 15.18 -21.24
C THR A 435 -8.84 16.60 -21.65
N VAL A 436 -9.86 17.40 -21.94
CA VAL A 436 -9.72 18.86 -21.83
C VAL A 436 -9.69 19.15 -20.32
N ARG A 437 -8.53 19.51 -19.80
CA ARG A 437 -8.42 19.99 -18.43
C ARG A 437 -9.25 21.26 -18.29
N ASN A 438 -10.43 21.16 -17.72
CA ASN A 438 -11.10 22.30 -17.19
C ASN A 438 -10.20 22.79 -16.04
N LYS A 439 -9.53 23.94 -16.22
CA LYS A 439 -8.98 24.68 -15.08
C LYS A 439 -10.13 24.79 -14.10
N SER A 440 -10.00 24.19 -12.93
CA SER A 440 -10.93 24.47 -11.85
C SER A 440 -10.64 25.92 -11.45
N GLU A 441 -11.34 26.85 -12.12
CA GLU A 441 -11.37 28.20 -11.63
C GLU A 441 -12.00 28.10 -10.24
N TYR A 442 -11.20 28.34 -9.22
CA TYR A 442 -11.73 28.65 -7.90
C TYR A 442 -12.62 29.88 -8.10
N MET A 443 -13.93 29.65 -8.22
CA MET A 443 -14.92 30.71 -8.13
C MET A 443 -15.30 30.82 -6.66
N PRO A 444 -14.71 31.75 -5.91
CA PRO A 444 -15.22 32.06 -4.58
C PRO A 444 -16.68 32.48 -4.75
N SER A 445 -17.56 31.92 -3.92
CA SER A 445 -18.97 32.29 -3.88
C SER A 445 -19.19 33.81 -3.62
N HIS A 446 -18.13 34.52 -3.28
CA HIS A 446 -18.09 35.96 -3.15
C HIS A 446 -16.75 36.45 -3.72
N GLN A 447 -16.79 37.41 -4.64
CA GLN A 447 -15.58 38.13 -5.07
C GLN A 447 -14.90 38.73 -3.83
N VAL A 448 -13.60 38.45 -3.66
CA VAL A 448 -12.80 39.11 -2.65
C VAL A 448 -12.76 40.61 -3.02
N GLN A 449 -13.54 41.41 -2.33
CA GLN A 449 -13.46 42.86 -2.45
C GLN A 449 -12.18 43.32 -1.75
N ILE A 450 -11.28 43.95 -2.49
CA ILE A 450 -10.12 44.60 -1.90
C ILE A 450 -10.65 45.79 -1.08
N PRO A 451 -10.39 45.85 0.23
CA PRO A 451 -10.80 47.01 1.02
C PRO A 451 -10.17 48.31 0.47
N SER A 452 -10.95 49.39 0.39
CA SER A 452 -10.52 50.66 -0.19
C SER A 452 -9.23 51.24 0.43
N TRP A 453 -8.88 50.85 1.66
CA TRP A 453 -7.62 51.25 2.31
C TRP A 453 -6.39 50.49 1.78
N MET A 454 -6.57 49.44 0.95
CA MET A 454 -5.49 48.71 0.27
C MET A 454 -5.24 49.22 -1.16
N GLU A 455 -6.08 50.11 -1.67
CA GLU A 455 -5.94 50.70 -3.01
C GLU A 455 -5.08 52.01 -3.02
N ALA A 456 -4.53 52.41 -1.87
CA ALA A 456 -3.69 53.59 -1.71
C ALA A 456 -2.19 53.30 -1.87
#